data_5a03ab119ab05bf3dd6289162cdd9c0d
#
_entry.id   5a03ab119ab05bf3dd6289162cdd9c0d
#
_cell.length_a   1.000
_cell.length_b   1.000
_cell.length_c   1.000
_cell.angle_alpha   90.00
_cell.angle_beta   90.00
_cell.angle_gamma   90.00
#
_symmetry.space_group_name_H-M   'P 1'
#
loop_
_entity.id
_entity.type
_entity.pdbx_description
1 polymer ?
#
loop_
_entity_poly.entity_id
_entity_poly.type
_entity_poly.pdbx_seq_one_letter_code
_entity_poly.pdbx_strand_id
1 'polypeptide(L)'
;MSVPVASVPAMGTRFHGWPEQASTVLLELDGEPSRATRERVRRDREQHVRQPMIGLLNDLADADPWYEDFSVWRYASTAYWWQNQCAVVRVARHVDITFRFSLDGLKVTAAWWYAGSEQIALFRAAVAEEQSGHMLADLVRTLEVNGHEIGGDVMKRIPRGYPADHPRASLLKHRSLTAARELEASAVRGAEPVYRICERLRPLLSWLATHTAGP
;
A
#
# COMPACT_ATOMS: atom_id res chain seq x y z
N MET A 1 -1.72 23.12 -19.10
CA MET A 1 -1.51 21.95 -19.97
C MET A 1 -2.22 20.79 -19.28
N SER A 2 -3.35 20.29 -19.86
CA SER A 2 -4.06 19.13 -19.30
C SER A 2 -3.22 17.87 -19.52
N VAL A 3 -2.84 17.22 -18.45
CA VAL A 3 -2.25 15.87 -18.51
C VAL A 3 -3.33 14.95 -19.09
N PRO A 4 -3.04 14.17 -20.14
CA PRO A 4 -4.01 13.23 -20.68
C PRO A 4 -4.36 12.22 -19.58
N VAL A 5 -5.65 12.10 -19.27
CA VAL A 5 -6.17 11.03 -18.42
C VAL A 5 -5.88 9.73 -19.18
N ALA A 6 -4.94 8.93 -18.68
CA ALA A 6 -4.66 7.63 -19.24
C ALA A 6 -5.98 6.83 -19.28
N SER A 7 -6.28 6.25 -20.44
CA SER A 7 -7.45 5.39 -20.62
C SER A 7 -7.35 4.24 -19.61
N VAL A 8 -8.34 4.12 -18.72
CA VAL A 8 -8.41 2.99 -17.79
C VAL A 8 -8.61 1.73 -18.64
N PRO A 9 -7.75 0.71 -18.53
CA PRO A 9 -7.90 -0.52 -19.28
C PRO A 9 -9.23 -1.21 -18.92
N ALA A 10 -9.75 -2.06 -19.82
CA ALA A 10 -10.90 -2.89 -19.54
C ALA A 10 -10.56 -3.84 -18.38
N MET A 11 -11.10 -3.57 -17.20
CA MET A 11 -10.84 -4.36 -16.02
C MET A 11 -11.71 -5.61 -15.99
N GLY A 12 -11.15 -6.69 -15.45
CA GLY A 12 -11.90 -7.91 -15.17
C GLY A 12 -13.09 -7.66 -14.24
N THR A 13 -14.01 -8.60 -14.19
CA THR A 13 -15.27 -8.47 -13.47
C THR A 13 -15.41 -9.42 -12.29
N ARG A 14 -14.28 -9.91 -11.73
CA ARG A 14 -14.29 -10.86 -10.61
C ARG A 14 -14.58 -10.19 -9.28
N PHE A 15 -14.19 -8.93 -9.16
CA PHE A 15 -14.37 -8.14 -7.94
C PHE A 15 -15.51 -7.13 -8.11
N HIS A 16 -16.54 -7.26 -7.28
CA HIS A 16 -17.71 -6.37 -7.25
C HIS A 16 -17.81 -5.57 -5.94
N GLY A 17 -16.73 -5.52 -5.16
CA GLY A 17 -16.70 -4.98 -3.80
C GLY A 17 -16.82 -6.09 -2.75
N TRP A 18 -16.71 -5.70 -1.50
CA TRP A 18 -17.00 -6.59 -0.37
C TRP A 18 -18.49 -6.61 -0.08
N PRO A 19 -19.12 -7.80 0.07
CA PRO A 19 -20.53 -7.90 0.43
C PRO A 19 -20.75 -7.46 1.90
N GLU A 20 -21.98 -7.13 2.27
CA GLU A 20 -22.34 -6.74 3.64
C GLU A 20 -21.93 -7.78 4.69
N GLN A 21 -21.97 -9.06 4.31
CA GLN A 21 -21.52 -10.16 5.15
C GLN A 21 -20.05 -10.04 5.56
N ALA A 22 -19.21 -9.35 4.77
CA ALA A 22 -17.82 -9.11 5.16
C ALA A 22 -17.73 -8.29 6.45
N SER A 23 -18.49 -7.20 6.54
CA SER A 23 -18.55 -6.36 7.75
C SER A 23 -19.13 -7.13 8.94
N THR A 24 -20.19 -7.92 8.73
CA THR A 24 -20.78 -8.78 9.79
C THR A 24 -19.74 -9.74 10.36
N VAL A 25 -19.01 -10.43 9.50
CA VAL A 25 -17.95 -11.38 9.91
C VAL A 25 -16.81 -10.68 10.64
N LEU A 26 -16.38 -9.51 10.16
CA LEU A 26 -15.31 -8.75 10.82
C LEU A 26 -15.74 -8.21 12.17
N LEU A 27 -17.01 -7.79 12.35
CA LEU A 27 -17.58 -7.38 13.63
C LEU A 27 -17.58 -8.53 14.66
N GLU A 28 -17.90 -9.76 14.23
CA GLU A 28 -17.82 -10.93 15.10
C GLU A 28 -16.39 -11.29 15.52
N LEU A 29 -15.41 -10.85 14.73
CA LEU A 29 -13.99 -11.05 14.98
C LEU A 29 -13.32 -9.86 15.65
N ASP A 30 -14.06 -8.79 15.96
CA ASP A 30 -13.51 -7.62 16.62
C ASP A 30 -13.18 -7.89 18.10
N GLY A 31 -12.22 -7.16 18.65
CA GLY A 31 -11.73 -7.36 20.00
C GLY A 31 -11.05 -8.72 20.21
N GLU A 32 -11.53 -9.49 21.20
CA GLU A 32 -10.97 -10.81 21.59
C GLU A 32 -12.00 -11.94 21.39
N PRO A 33 -12.28 -12.36 20.14
CA PRO A 33 -13.24 -13.41 19.87
C PRO A 33 -12.78 -14.76 20.43
N SER A 34 -13.72 -15.54 20.97
CA SER A 34 -13.43 -16.89 21.45
C SER A 34 -12.90 -17.80 20.32
N ARG A 35 -12.19 -18.88 20.68
CA ARG A 35 -11.77 -19.88 19.69
C ARG A 35 -12.97 -20.45 18.93
N ALA A 36 -14.09 -20.70 19.62
CA ALA A 36 -15.31 -21.22 19.01
C ALA A 36 -15.90 -20.22 17.99
N THR A 37 -15.95 -18.94 18.32
CA THR A 37 -16.38 -17.89 17.40
C THR A 37 -15.49 -17.86 16.16
N ARG A 38 -14.17 -17.82 16.33
CA ARG A 38 -13.20 -17.79 15.22
C ARG A 38 -13.35 -18.99 14.28
N GLU A 39 -13.55 -20.19 14.83
CA GLU A 39 -13.71 -21.39 14.02
C GLU A 39 -15.07 -21.39 13.30
N ARG A 40 -16.13 -20.95 13.96
CA ARG A 40 -17.47 -20.86 13.36
C ARG A 40 -17.51 -19.92 12.14
N VAL A 41 -16.89 -18.73 12.23
CA VAL A 41 -16.93 -17.75 11.14
C VAL A 41 -15.83 -17.93 10.09
N ARG A 42 -14.95 -18.92 10.26
CA ARG A 42 -13.78 -19.11 9.40
C ARG A 42 -14.14 -19.28 7.93
N ARG A 43 -15.20 -20.06 7.63
CA ARG A 43 -15.67 -20.30 6.26
C ARG A 43 -16.23 -19.02 5.64
N ASP A 44 -17.05 -18.30 6.40
CA ASP A 44 -17.69 -17.07 5.94
C ASP A 44 -16.63 -15.96 5.73
N ARG A 45 -15.61 -15.90 6.60
CA ARG A 45 -14.48 -15.01 6.40
C ARG A 45 -13.68 -15.33 5.14
N GLU A 46 -13.42 -16.60 4.88
CA GLU A 46 -12.77 -17.00 3.62
C GLU A 46 -13.59 -16.54 2.42
N GLN A 47 -14.90 -16.80 2.44
CA GLN A 47 -15.79 -16.53 1.31
C GLN A 47 -16.08 -15.04 1.10
N HIS A 48 -16.36 -14.29 2.19
CA HIS A 48 -16.86 -12.92 2.09
C HIS A 48 -15.78 -11.85 2.31
N VAL A 49 -14.65 -12.19 2.90
CA VAL A 49 -13.56 -11.24 3.18
C VAL A 49 -12.34 -11.53 2.30
N ARG A 50 -11.86 -12.79 2.27
CA ARG A 50 -10.63 -13.12 1.54
C ARG A 50 -10.84 -13.33 0.04
N GLN A 51 -11.88 -14.04 -0.38
CA GLN A 51 -12.11 -14.28 -1.82
C GLN A 51 -12.35 -12.98 -2.61
N PRO A 52 -13.07 -11.95 -2.11
CA PRO A 52 -13.13 -10.66 -2.76
C PRO A 52 -11.75 -10.00 -2.93
N MET A 53 -10.85 -10.08 -1.93
CA MET A 53 -9.49 -9.58 -2.05
C MET A 53 -8.71 -10.29 -3.17
N ILE A 54 -8.87 -11.61 -3.30
CA ILE A 54 -8.26 -12.38 -4.40
C ILE A 54 -8.84 -11.91 -5.75
N GLY A 55 -10.15 -11.70 -5.83
CA GLY A 55 -10.81 -11.16 -7.04
C GLY A 55 -10.25 -9.81 -7.43
N LEU A 56 -10.10 -8.90 -6.47
CA LEU A 56 -9.52 -7.57 -6.69
C LEU A 56 -8.10 -7.66 -7.27
N LEU A 57 -7.22 -8.46 -6.66
CA LEU A 57 -5.82 -8.55 -7.11
C LEU A 57 -5.72 -9.23 -8.49
N ASN A 58 -6.57 -10.21 -8.79
CA ASN A 58 -6.66 -10.77 -10.13
C ASN A 58 -7.11 -9.75 -11.17
N ASP A 59 -8.12 -8.93 -10.85
CA ASP A 59 -8.59 -7.89 -11.77
C ASP A 59 -7.52 -6.81 -12.02
N LEU A 60 -6.72 -6.46 -10.99
CA LEU A 60 -5.56 -5.57 -11.15
C LEU A 60 -4.49 -6.18 -12.04
N ALA A 61 -4.14 -7.45 -11.83
CA ALA A 61 -3.14 -8.18 -12.62
C ALA A 61 -3.59 -8.39 -14.09
N ASP A 62 -4.87 -8.68 -14.32
CA ASP A 62 -5.44 -8.79 -15.67
C ASP A 62 -5.40 -7.44 -16.42
N ALA A 63 -5.57 -6.32 -15.68
CA ALA A 63 -5.52 -4.98 -16.25
C ALA A 63 -4.10 -4.54 -16.60
N ASP A 64 -3.12 -4.90 -15.78
CA ASP A 64 -1.71 -4.57 -16.00
C ASP A 64 -0.80 -5.62 -15.32
N PRO A 65 0.06 -6.33 -16.10
CA PRO A 65 1.01 -7.31 -15.58
C PRO A 65 1.94 -6.79 -14.48
N TRP A 66 2.09 -5.47 -14.33
CA TRP A 66 2.87 -4.86 -13.25
C TRP A 66 2.36 -5.25 -11.85
N TYR A 67 1.09 -5.69 -11.73
CA TYR A 67 0.46 -6.13 -10.49
C TYR A 67 0.42 -7.66 -10.32
N GLU A 68 1.06 -8.45 -11.18
CA GLU A 68 0.93 -9.92 -11.19
C GLU A 68 1.62 -10.62 -10.02
N ASP A 69 2.74 -10.04 -9.48
CA ASP A 69 3.44 -10.64 -8.32
C ASP A 69 2.74 -10.28 -7.03
N PHE A 70 1.60 -10.90 -6.78
CA PHE A 70 0.83 -10.65 -5.55
C PHE A 70 0.69 -11.88 -4.65
N SER A 71 0.43 -11.62 -3.38
CA SER A 71 0.04 -12.61 -2.38
C SER A 71 -1.11 -12.10 -1.54
N VAL A 72 -2.12 -12.95 -1.32
CA VAL A 72 -3.24 -12.68 -0.40
C VAL A 72 -3.10 -13.56 0.82
N TRP A 73 -2.97 -12.94 1.99
CA TRP A 73 -2.65 -13.66 3.21
C TRP A 73 -3.81 -14.51 3.71
N ARG A 74 -3.44 -15.64 4.32
CA ARG A 74 -4.43 -16.56 4.90
C ARG A 74 -4.76 -16.16 6.33
N TYR A 75 -5.88 -16.67 6.79
CA TYR A 75 -6.29 -16.59 8.18
C TYR A 75 -5.19 -17.15 9.11
N ALA A 76 -4.74 -16.35 10.06
CA ALA A 76 -3.68 -16.72 10.99
C ALA A 76 -4.12 -16.58 12.45
N SER A 77 -3.27 -16.93 13.40
CA SER A 77 -3.61 -17.12 14.81
C SER A 77 -3.66 -15.83 15.65
N THR A 78 -3.26 -14.67 15.13
CA THR A 78 -3.26 -13.41 15.87
C THR A 78 -4.44 -12.51 15.55
N ALA A 79 -4.84 -11.64 16.48
CA ALA A 79 -5.97 -10.73 16.35
C ALA A 79 -5.88 -9.86 15.09
N TYR A 80 -4.69 -9.33 14.77
CA TYR A 80 -4.47 -8.56 13.56
C TYR A 80 -4.97 -9.27 12.29
N TRP A 81 -4.73 -10.58 12.17
CA TRP A 81 -5.11 -11.39 11.00
C TRP A 81 -6.59 -11.78 10.97
N TRP A 82 -7.27 -11.76 12.10
CA TRP A 82 -8.71 -12.03 12.14
C TRP A 82 -9.51 -10.82 11.68
N GLN A 83 -9.10 -9.65 12.13
CA GLN A 83 -9.79 -8.37 11.94
C GLN A 83 -9.43 -7.71 10.60
N ASN A 84 -8.35 -8.14 9.96
CA ASN A 84 -7.88 -7.56 8.71
C ASN A 84 -7.65 -8.64 7.66
N GLN A 85 -7.96 -8.32 6.42
CA GLN A 85 -7.52 -9.07 5.26
C GLN A 85 -6.44 -8.29 4.55
N CYS A 86 -5.23 -8.83 4.53
CA CYS A 86 -4.10 -8.19 3.88
C CYS A 86 -3.72 -8.91 2.59
N ALA A 87 -3.19 -8.11 1.65
CA ALA A 87 -2.55 -8.58 0.43
C ALA A 87 -1.36 -7.65 0.12
N VAL A 88 -0.46 -8.14 -0.72
CA VAL A 88 0.73 -7.40 -1.16
C VAL A 88 0.98 -7.66 -2.64
N VAL A 89 1.34 -6.62 -3.38
CA VAL A 89 1.97 -6.69 -4.70
C VAL A 89 3.43 -6.30 -4.52
N ARG A 90 4.34 -7.16 -4.95
CA ARG A 90 5.79 -6.90 -4.85
C ARG A 90 6.26 -6.14 -6.07
N VAL A 91 6.97 -5.05 -5.83
CA VAL A 91 7.54 -4.20 -6.89
C VAL A 91 9.05 -4.41 -6.97
N ALA A 92 9.72 -4.38 -5.82
CA ALA A 92 11.14 -4.62 -5.69
C ALA A 92 11.46 -5.08 -4.26
N ARG A 93 12.72 -5.32 -3.95
CA ARG A 93 13.15 -5.69 -2.60
C ARG A 93 12.75 -4.60 -1.60
N HIS A 94 11.86 -4.93 -0.66
CA HIS A 94 11.31 -4.03 0.36
C HIS A 94 10.47 -2.86 -0.20
N VAL A 95 10.04 -2.93 -1.46
CA VAL A 95 9.16 -1.97 -2.11
C VAL A 95 7.91 -2.68 -2.57
N ASP A 96 6.77 -2.37 -1.95
CA ASP A 96 5.52 -3.10 -2.13
C ASP A 96 4.33 -2.14 -2.23
N ILE A 97 3.23 -2.62 -2.84
CA ILE A 97 1.89 -2.10 -2.53
C ILE A 97 1.23 -3.07 -1.57
N THR A 98 0.71 -2.56 -0.47
CA THR A 98 -0.08 -3.35 0.47
C THR A 98 -1.54 -2.92 0.44
N PHE A 99 -2.40 -3.90 0.57
CA PHE A 99 -3.85 -3.75 0.68
C PHE A 99 -4.29 -4.30 2.02
N ARG A 100 -5.04 -3.52 2.79
CA ARG A 100 -5.61 -3.94 4.06
C ARG A 100 -7.09 -3.61 4.08
N PHE A 101 -7.93 -4.61 4.08
CA PHE A 101 -9.36 -4.48 4.31
C PHE A 101 -9.70 -4.78 5.76
N SER A 102 -10.47 -3.90 6.40
CA SER A 102 -10.93 -3.99 7.78
C SER A 102 -12.35 -3.39 7.91
N LEU A 103 -12.82 -3.21 9.12
CA LEU A 103 -14.07 -2.47 9.40
C LEU A 103 -14.00 -1.00 8.96
N ASP A 104 -12.80 -0.41 8.93
CA ASP A 104 -12.58 0.97 8.47
C ASP A 104 -12.62 1.11 6.93
N GLY A 105 -12.63 -0.01 6.20
CA GLY A 105 -12.61 -0.04 4.74
C GLY A 105 -11.32 -0.61 4.16
N LEU A 106 -10.96 -0.16 2.95
CA LEU A 106 -9.76 -0.58 2.25
C LEU A 106 -8.67 0.50 2.33
N LYS A 107 -7.54 0.16 2.96
CA LYS A 107 -6.31 0.97 2.91
C LYS A 107 -5.35 0.40 1.88
N VAL A 108 -4.94 1.25 0.92
CA VAL A 108 -3.91 0.95 -0.09
C VAL A 108 -2.68 1.77 0.26
N THR A 109 -1.52 1.13 0.36
CA THR A 109 -0.28 1.78 0.79
C THR A 109 0.88 1.39 -0.13
N ALA A 110 1.50 2.37 -0.78
CA ALA A 110 2.85 2.22 -1.30
C ALA A 110 3.83 2.25 -0.14
N ALA A 111 4.73 1.31 -0.06
CA ALA A 111 5.62 1.15 1.07
C ALA A 111 7.03 0.76 0.66
N TRP A 112 8.00 1.42 1.28
CA TRP A 112 9.38 0.99 1.38
C TRP A 112 9.72 0.86 2.86
N TRP A 113 9.97 -0.37 3.31
CA TRP A 113 10.15 -0.69 4.72
C TRP A 113 11.12 -1.86 4.94
N TYR A 114 11.45 -2.13 6.20
CA TYR A 114 12.43 -3.16 6.59
C TYR A 114 13.80 -3.00 5.89
N ALA A 115 14.14 -1.78 5.49
CA ALA A 115 15.38 -1.48 4.80
C ALA A 115 16.59 -1.65 5.72
N GLY A 116 17.60 -2.34 5.22
CA GLY A 116 18.90 -2.42 5.86
C GLY A 116 19.66 -1.09 5.78
N SER A 117 20.77 -0.98 6.53
CA SER A 117 21.59 0.24 6.56
C SER A 117 22.08 0.69 5.18
N GLU A 118 22.40 -0.26 4.31
CA GLU A 118 22.84 0.00 2.94
C GLU A 118 21.74 0.65 2.10
N GLN A 119 20.53 0.09 2.13
CA GLN A 119 19.37 0.66 1.40
C GLN A 119 19.01 2.06 1.92
N ILE A 120 19.09 2.28 3.25
CA ILE A 120 18.90 3.59 3.85
C ILE A 120 19.97 4.57 3.38
N ALA A 121 21.21 4.13 3.23
CA ALA A 121 22.29 4.97 2.70
C ALA A 121 22.06 5.33 1.24
N LEU A 122 21.64 4.39 0.38
CA LEU A 122 21.28 4.61 -1.01
C LEU A 122 20.10 5.60 -1.13
N PHE A 123 19.03 5.39 -0.36
CA PHE A 123 17.90 6.31 -0.30
C PHE A 123 18.35 7.74 0.01
N ARG A 124 19.18 7.92 1.06
CA ARG A 124 19.66 9.23 1.46
C ARG A 124 20.57 9.89 0.42
N ALA A 125 21.42 9.11 -0.23
CA ALA A 125 22.25 9.60 -1.33
C ALA A 125 21.38 10.10 -2.49
N ALA A 126 20.34 9.36 -2.88
CA ALA A 126 19.41 9.76 -3.92
C ALA A 126 18.56 10.98 -3.51
N VAL A 127 18.13 11.08 -2.24
CA VAL A 127 17.43 12.26 -1.72
C VAL A 127 18.34 13.49 -1.71
N ALA A 128 19.62 13.35 -1.42
CA ALA A 128 20.58 14.45 -1.40
C ALA A 128 20.98 14.90 -2.80
N GLU A 129 21.02 14.00 -3.77
CA GLU A 129 21.27 14.32 -5.17
C GLU A 129 20.17 15.27 -5.70
N GLU A 130 20.53 16.22 -6.55
CA GLU A 130 19.64 17.34 -6.87
C GLU A 130 18.44 16.88 -7.69
N GLN A 131 18.66 16.14 -8.76
CA GLN A 131 17.61 15.75 -9.69
C GLN A 131 16.66 14.71 -9.09
N SER A 132 17.20 13.61 -8.57
CA SER A 132 16.39 12.53 -7.99
C SER A 132 15.70 12.97 -6.70
N GLY A 133 16.38 13.81 -5.89
CA GLY A 133 15.78 14.33 -4.67
C GLY A 133 14.66 15.35 -4.92
N HIS A 134 14.76 16.22 -5.93
CA HIS A 134 13.65 17.06 -6.34
C HIS A 134 12.47 16.23 -6.87
N MET A 135 12.75 15.23 -7.70
CA MET A 135 11.71 14.32 -8.21
C MET A 135 10.94 13.66 -7.05
N LEU A 136 11.64 13.12 -6.05
CA LEU A 136 10.97 12.53 -4.89
C LEU A 136 10.14 13.57 -4.11
N ALA A 137 10.68 14.76 -3.87
CA ALA A 137 9.96 15.82 -3.17
C ALA A 137 8.67 16.22 -3.89
N ASP A 138 8.69 16.30 -5.22
CA ASP A 138 7.53 16.61 -6.04
C ASP A 138 6.50 15.47 -6.05
N LEU A 139 6.95 14.22 -6.09
CA LEU A 139 6.08 13.04 -5.98
C LEU A 139 5.35 13.01 -4.63
N VAL A 140 6.08 13.19 -3.53
CA VAL A 140 5.51 13.24 -2.18
C VAL A 140 4.49 14.35 -2.05
N ARG A 141 4.83 15.57 -2.45
CA ARG A 141 3.91 16.73 -2.43
C ARG A 141 2.66 16.47 -3.30
N THR A 142 2.83 15.89 -4.47
CA THR A 142 1.70 15.55 -5.35
C THR A 142 0.76 14.54 -4.69
N LEU A 143 1.30 13.53 -4.01
CA LEU A 143 0.51 12.55 -3.29
C LEU A 143 -0.22 13.17 -2.10
N GLU A 144 0.41 14.04 -1.31
CA GLU A 144 -0.21 14.78 -0.21
C GLU A 144 -1.38 15.64 -0.68
N VAL A 145 -1.18 16.43 -1.74
CA VAL A 145 -2.25 17.25 -2.35
C VAL A 145 -3.42 16.39 -2.85
N ASN A 146 -3.15 15.16 -3.31
CA ASN A 146 -4.18 14.20 -3.71
C ASN A 146 -4.76 13.41 -2.53
N GLY A 147 -4.46 13.79 -1.29
CA GLY A 147 -5.03 13.22 -0.06
C GLY A 147 -4.44 11.87 0.34
N HIS A 148 -3.19 11.59 -0.04
CA HIS A 148 -2.46 10.45 0.52
C HIS A 148 -1.76 10.87 1.81
N GLU A 149 -1.80 10.00 2.79
CA GLU A 149 -1.06 10.14 4.05
C GLU A 149 0.38 9.68 3.81
N ILE A 150 1.35 10.57 4.00
CA ILE A 150 2.78 10.26 3.94
C ILE A 150 3.27 9.90 5.32
N GLY A 151 3.97 8.78 5.44
CA GLY A 151 4.43 8.24 6.72
C GLY A 151 5.71 7.44 6.61
N GLY A 152 5.96 6.63 7.64
CA GLY A 152 7.14 5.78 7.73
C GLY A 152 7.89 5.97 9.04
N ASP A 153 9.06 5.31 9.16
CA ASP A 153 9.96 5.49 10.28
C ASP A 153 10.84 6.73 10.05
N VAL A 154 10.62 7.77 10.86
CA VAL A 154 11.25 9.07 10.70
C VAL A 154 12.12 9.42 11.90
N MET A 155 13.39 9.71 11.66
CA MET A 155 14.32 10.14 12.70
C MET A 155 13.97 11.54 13.22
N LYS A 156 14.17 11.77 14.51
CA LYS A 156 13.98 13.09 15.12
C LYS A 156 14.99 14.12 14.59
N ARG A 157 16.22 13.72 14.28
CA ARG A 157 17.32 14.59 13.82
C ARG A 157 17.75 14.18 12.41
N ILE A 158 18.30 15.14 11.69
CA ILE A 158 18.92 14.87 10.39
C ILE A 158 20.10 13.90 10.58
N PRO A 159 20.32 12.94 9.66
CA PRO A 159 21.43 12.01 9.76
C PRO A 159 22.77 12.72 9.61
N ARG A 160 23.82 12.17 10.25
CA ARG A 160 25.16 12.70 10.13
C ARG A 160 25.62 12.71 8.66
N GLY A 161 26.39 13.73 8.29
CA GLY A 161 26.90 13.91 6.92
C GLY A 161 26.01 14.78 6.02
N TYR A 162 24.83 15.21 6.51
CA TYR A 162 23.95 16.12 5.78
C TYR A 162 23.77 17.44 6.54
N PRO A 163 23.76 18.61 5.84
CA PRO A 163 23.51 19.90 6.45
C PRO A 163 22.15 19.97 7.15
N ALA A 164 22.06 20.65 8.27
CA ALA A 164 20.81 20.78 9.02
C ALA A 164 19.73 21.56 8.25
N ASP A 165 20.14 22.47 7.40
CA ASP A 165 19.34 23.33 6.53
C ASP A 165 19.14 22.76 5.11
N HIS A 166 19.48 21.49 4.91
CA HIS A 166 19.29 20.85 3.59
C HIS A 166 17.83 20.99 3.12
N PRO A 167 17.56 21.43 1.87
CA PRO A 167 16.20 21.71 1.38
C PRO A 167 15.25 20.52 1.48
N ARG A 168 15.78 19.30 1.47
CA ARG A 168 15.03 18.04 1.62
C ARG A 168 15.31 17.35 2.97
N ALA A 169 15.59 18.13 4.03
CA ALA A 169 15.91 17.61 5.36
C ALA A 169 14.82 16.69 5.93
N SER A 170 13.53 16.95 5.63
CA SER A 170 12.41 16.08 6.05
C SER A 170 12.54 14.67 5.45
N LEU A 171 12.81 14.57 4.16
CA LEU A 171 12.97 13.28 3.46
C LEU A 171 14.22 12.53 3.91
N LEU A 172 15.33 13.22 4.17
CA LEU A 172 16.57 12.60 4.67
C LEU A 172 16.40 11.90 6.02
N LYS A 173 15.40 12.28 6.82
CA LYS A 173 15.10 11.66 8.11
C LYS A 173 14.42 10.30 7.99
N HIS A 174 13.87 9.95 6.84
CA HIS A 174 13.18 8.69 6.66
C HIS A 174 14.14 7.49 6.68
N ARG A 175 13.71 6.43 7.36
CA ARG A 175 14.30 5.08 7.34
C ARG A 175 13.36 4.09 6.66
N SER A 176 12.13 4.48 6.50
CA SER A 176 11.11 3.89 5.62
C SER A 176 10.22 5.00 5.11
N LEU A 177 9.57 4.80 3.98
CA LEU A 177 8.64 5.77 3.39
C LEU A 177 7.37 5.05 2.98
N THR A 178 6.23 5.59 3.36
CA THR A 178 4.91 5.09 2.98
C THR A 178 4.04 6.22 2.45
N ALA A 179 3.17 5.88 1.50
CA ALA A 179 2.10 6.75 1.04
C ALA A 179 0.80 5.94 1.02
N ALA A 180 -0.17 6.33 1.80
CA ALA A 180 -1.39 5.57 2.02
C ALA A 180 -2.65 6.33 1.62
N ARG A 181 -3.64 5.60 1.12
CA ARG A 181 -4.99 6.09 0.86
C ARG A 181 -6.00 5.12 1.42
N GLU A 182 -6.98 5.65 2.14
CA GLU A 182 -8.11 4.89 2.65
C GLU A 182 -9.35 5.14 1.80
N LEU A 183 -10.11 4.07 1.56
CA LEU A 183 -11.40 4.07 0.88
C LEU A 183 -12.43 3.41 1.80
N GLU A 184 -13.59 4.02 1.96
CA GLU A 184 -14.71 3.34 2.60
C GLU A 184 -15.11 2.10 1.78
N ALA A 185 -15.48 1.02 2.46
CA ALA A 185 -15.88 -0.24 1.79
C ALA A 185 -17.01 -0.03 0.77
N SER A 186 -17.96 0.85 1.07
CA SER A 186 -19.08 1.22 0.21
C SER A 186 -18.67 1.94 -1.09
N ALA A 187 -17.53 2.60 -1.10
CA ALA A 187 -16.97 3.28 -2.26
C ALA A 187 -16.23 2.34 -3.21
N VAL A 188 -15.91 1.10 -2.76
CA VAL A 188 -15.15 0.12 -3.54
C VAL A 188 -16.10 -0.87 -4.19
N ARG A 189 -16.75 -0.44 -5.27
CA ARG A 189 -17.75 -1.26 -6.02
C ARG A 189 -17.18 -1.91 -7.28
N GLY A 190 -15.88 -2.17 -7.31
CA GLY A 190 -15.12 -2.76 -8.42
C GLY A 190 -13.64 -2.44 -8.28
N ALA A 191 -12.81 -2.99 -9.14
CA ALA A 191 -11.37 -2.83 -9.07
C ALA A 191 -10.89 -1.44 -9.53
N GLU A 192 -11.65 -0.74 -10.34
CA GLU A 192 -11.26 0.51 -10.99
C GLU A 192 -10.88 1.64 -10.02
N PRO A 193 -11.62 1.94 -8.92
CA PRO A 193 -11.19 2.95 -7.95
C PRO A 193 -9.84 2.62 -7.30
N VAL A 194 -9.59 1.33 -7.05
CA VAL A 194 -8.33 0.84 -6.46
C VAL A 194 -7.20 0.94 -7.47
N TYR A 195 -7.43 0.55 -8.71
CA TYR A 195 -6.47 0.68 -9.81
C TYR A 195 -5.98 2.13 -9.96
N ARG A 196 -6.89 3.10 -9.94
CA ARG A 196 -6.53 4.53 -10.01
C ARG A 196 -5.63 4.98 -8.86
N ILE A 197 -5.84 4.46 -7.65
CA ILE A 197 -4.95 4.76 -6.53
C ILE A 197 -3.57 4.14 -6.77
N CYS A 198 -3.51 2.88 -7.19
CA CYS A 198 -2.27 2.19 -7.50
C CYS A 198 -1.47 2.93 -8.58
N GLU A 199 -2.13 3.41 -9.64
CA GLU A 199 -1.48 4.20 -10.69
C GLU A 199 -0.91 5.53 -10.18
N ARG A 200 -1.57 6.17 -9.23
CA ARG A 200 -1.02 7.39 -8.60
C ARG A 200 0.18 7.10 -7.71
N LEU A 201 0.23 5.92 -7.09
CA LEU A 201 1.34 5.49 -6.25
C LEU A 201 2.54 4.95 -7.06
N ARG A 202 2.31 4.48 -8.29
CA ARG A 202 3.32 3.86 -9.16
C ARG A 202 4.59 4.71 -9.35
N PRO A 203 4.53 6.04 -9.61
CA PRO A 203 5.74 6.85 -9.75
C PRO A 203 6.62 6.85 -8.49
N LEU A 204 6.02 6.89 -7.29
CA LEU A 204 6.77 6.79 -6.04
C LEU A 204 7.42 5.42 -5.89
N LEU A 205 6.70 4.33 -6.17
CA LEU A 205 7.22 2.97 -6.09
C LEU A 205 8.36 2.74 -7.09
N SER A 206 8.22 3.26 -8.32
CA SER A 206 9.27 3.18 -9.34
C SER A 206 10.52 3.95 -8.91
N TRP A 207 10.36 5.14 -8.34
CA TRP A 207 11.48 5.90 -7.79
C TRP A 207 12.17 5.13 -6.67
N LEU A 208 11.41 4.58 -5.72
CA LEU A 208 11.94 3.79 -4.60
C LEU A 208 12.67 2.53 -5.11
N ALA A 209 12.06 1.78 -6.02
CA ALA A 209 12.67 0.59 -6.62
C ALA A 209 14.00 0.91 -7.30
N THR A 210 14.07 2.03 -8.03
CA THR A 210 15.29 2.44 -8.74
C THR A 210 16.42 2.86 -7.79
N HIS A 211 16.09 3.54 -6.70
CA HIS A 211 17.10 4.22 -5.88
C HIS A 211 17.40 3.52 -4.55
N THR A 212 16.62 2.49 -4.17
CA THR A 212 16.83 1.76 -2.91
C THR A 212 17.16 0.28 -3.09
N ALA A 213 16.89 -0.30 -4.27
CA ALA A 213 17.37 -1.64 -4.59
C ALA A 213 18.89 -1.55 -4.73
N GLY A 214 19.62 -2.10 -3.79
CA GLY A 214 21.06 -2.33 -3.96
C GLY A 214 21.31 -3.33 -5.09
N PRO A 215 22.55 -3.41 -5.59
CA PRO A 215 22.92 -4.36 -6.61
C PRO A 215 22.66 -5.82 -6.19
#